data_c3b2ff2644ecb67246303e6ccdc61930
#
_entry.id   c3b2ff2644ecb67246303e6ccdc61930
#
_cell.length_a   1.000
_cell.length_b   1.000
_cell.length_c   1.000
_cell.angle_alpha   90.00
_cell.angle_beta   90.00
_cell.angle_gamma   90.00
#
_symmetry.space_group_name_H-M   'P 1'
#
loop_
_entity.id
_entity.type
_entity.pdbx_description
1 polymer ?
#
loop_
_entity_poly.entity_id
_entity_poly.type
_entity_poly.pdbx_seq_one_letter_code
_entity_poly.pdbx_strand_id
1 'polypeptide(L)'
;MINIAICDDDVAITATIEEILYKIAKEQAIKISCSVFFDGFTLVEDIRQGTYYDLIYLDIEMRKVNGISAAELIRGMEIPALIVYVSSYEKYLKELFNTEPFRFLSKPIDGNRFRSVFMDAYKRIRQKSEYFSFTYNKEFIKVPLGRIYYFESCN
;
A
#
# COMPACT_ATOMS: atom_id res chain seq x y z
N MET A 1 11.34 -8.26 0.75
CA MET A 1 10.04 -8.72 0.23
C MET A 1 9.05 -7.61 0.48
N ILE A 2 8.17 -7.32 -0.47
CA ILE A 2 7.11 -6.29 -0.35
C ILE A 2 5.78 -7.00 -0.14
N ASN A 3 5.06 -6.65 0.91
CA ASN A 3 3.74 -7.18 1.21
C ASN A 3 2.66 -6.28 0.59
N ILE A 4 1.82 -6.86 -0.26
CA ILE A 4 0.82 -6.14 -1.04
C ILE A 4 -0.56 -6.69 -0.72
N ALA A 5 -1.51 -5.81 -0.38
CA ALA A 5 -2.92 -6.16 -0.33
C ALA A 5 -3.63 -5.73 -1.61
N ILE A 6 -4.52 -6.56 -2.11
CA ILE A 6 -5.40 -6.29 -3.24
C ILE A 6 -6.83 -6.45 -2.72
N CYS A 7 -7.62 -5.39 -2.75
CA CYS A 7 -8.98 -5.38 -2.20
C CYS A 7 -9.97 -4.85 -3.22
N ASP A 8 -10.81 -5.74 -3.77
CA ASP A 8 -11.82 -5.45 -4.78
C ASP A 8 -12.87 -6.58 -4.74
N ASP A 9 -14.16 -6.28 -4.79
CA ASP A 9 -15.21 -7.31 -4.77
C ASP A 9 -15.39 -8.04 -6.12
N ASP A 10 -14.70 -7.57 -7.17
CA ASP A 10 -14.60 -8.25 -8.46
C ASP A 10 -13.39 -9.19 -8.52
N VAL A 11 -13.67 -10.50 -8.49
CA VAL A 11 -12.63 -11.55 -8.56
C VAL A 11 -11.78 -11.45 -9.83
N ALA A 12 -12.34 -11.03 -10.95
CA ALA A 12 -11.59 -10.90 -12.21
C ALA A 12 -10.58 -9.74 -12.14
N ILE A 13 -10.95 -8.66 -11.48
CA ILE A 13 -10.06 -7.51 -11.26
C ILE A 13 -8.92 -7.88 -10.31
N THR A 14 -9.21 -8.53 -9.18
CA THR A 14 -8.16 -8.96 -8.24
C THR A 14 -7.18 -9.92 -8.91
N ALA A 15 -7.64 -10.89 -9.68
CA ALA A 15 -6.79 -11.81 -10.44
C ALA A 15 -5.93 -11.09 -11.47
N THR A 16 -6.50 -10.10 -12.19
CA THR A 16 -5.76 -9.30 -13.17
C THR A 16 -4.65 -8.49 -12.50
N ILE A 17 -4.94 -7.84 -11.37
CA ILE A 17 -3.95 -7.07 -10.61
C ILE A 17 -2.82 -7.99 -10.13
N GLU A 18 -3.17 -9.13 -9.57
CA GLU A 18 -2.20 -10.10 -9.06
C GLU A 18 -1.28 -10.62 -10.17
N GLU A 19 -1.83 -10.98 -11.34
CA GLU A 19 -1.06 -11.44 -12.51
C GLU A 19 -0.08 -10.36 -12.99
N ILE A 20 -0.54 -9.10 -13.12
CA ILE A 20 0.32 -7.98 -13.55
C ILE A 20 1.45 -7.77 -12.54
N LEU A 21 1.16 -7.81 -11.23
CA LEU A 21 2.15 -7.64 -10.17
C LEU A 21 3.23 -8.72 -10.21
N TYR A 22 2.85 -10.00 -10.30
CA TYR A 22 3.82 -11.10 -10.39
C TYR A 22 4.65 -11.06 -11.67
N LYS A 23 4.06 -10.65 -12.81
CA LYS A 23 4.78 -10.44 -14.05
C LYS A 23 5.86 -9.37 -13.90
N ILE A 24 5.49 -8.19 -13.38
CA ILE A 24 6.45 -7.09 -13.17
C ILE A 24 7.53 -7.51 -12.16
N ALA A 25 7.15 -8.15 -11.07
CA ALA A 25 8.05 -8.61 -10.03
C ALA A 25 9.10 -9.60 -10.58
N LYS A 26 8.68 -10.54 -11.42
CA LYS A 26 9.57 -11.48 -12.10
C LYS A 26 10.54 -10.77 -13.04
N GLU A 27 10.05 -9.85 -13.88
CA GLU A 27 10.86 -9.10 -14.84
C GLU A 27 11.89 -8.20 -14.15
N GLN A 28 11.55 -7.64 -12.97
CA GLN A 28 12.39 -6.70 -12.22
C GLN A 28 13.17 -7.36 -11.07
N ALA A 29 13.09 -8.68 -10.93
CA ALA A 29 13.70 -9.44 -9.83
C ALA A 29 13.30 -8.91 -8.44
N ILE A 30 12.06 -8.46 -8.29
CA ILE A 30 11.48 -7.96 -7.03
C ILE A 30 10.77 -9.11 -6.32
N LYS A 31 11.00 -9.28 -5.03
CA LYS A 31 10.26 -10.25 -4.21
C LYS A 31 9.01 -9.58 -3.64
N ILE A 32 7.84 -10.12 -3.98
CA ILE A 32 6.54 -9.67 -3.49
C ILE A 32 5.75 -10.82 -2.84
N SER A 33 4.81 -10.46 -1.99
CA SER A 33 3.75 -11.34 -1.47
C SER A 33 2.43 -10.61 -1.60
N CYS A 34 1.43 -11.22 -2.23
CA CYS A 34 0.10 -10.66 -2.41
C CYS A 34 -0.91 -11.36 -1.51
N SER A 35 -1.78 -10.59 -0.87
CA SER A 35 -2.98 -11.06 -0.17
C SER A 35 -4.21 -10.43 -0.83
N VAL A 36 -5.23 -11.23 -1.11
CA VAL A 36 -6.44 -10.79 -1.81
C VAL A 36 -7.61 -10.73 -0.85
N PHE A 37 -8.36 -9.63 -0.90
CA PHE A 37 -9.56 -9.36 -0.11
C PHE A 37 -10.72 -8.97 -1.03
N PHE A 38 -11.92 -9.37 -0.68
CA PHE A 38 -13.12 -9.10 -1.48
C PHE A 38 -14.08 -8.11 -0.83
N ASP A 39 -13.70 -7.54 0.30
CA ASP A 39 -14.37 -6.41 0.96
C ASP A 39 -13.42 -5.67 1.91
N GLY A 40 -13.73 -4.38 2.15
CA GLY A 40 -12.89 -3.52 3.00
C GLY A 40 -12.85 -3.94 4.46
N PHE A 41 -13.89 -4.63 4.96
CA PHE A 41 -13.94 -5.08 6.35
C PHE A 41 -12.90 -6.15 6.63
N THR A 42 -12.78 -7.17 5.77
CA THR A 42 -11.80 -8.25 5.93
C THR A 42 -10.36 -7.75 5.82
N LEU A 43 -10.09 -6.79 4.94
CA LEU A 43 -8.78 -6.13 4.86
C LEU A 43 -8.44 -5.40 6.18
N VAL A 44 -9.39 -4.60 6.70
CA VAL A 44 -9.17 -3.83 7.94
C VAL A 44 -8.97 -4.75 9.14
N GLU A 45 -9.74 -5.85 9.25
CA GLU A 45 -9.58 -6.82 10.32
C GLU A 45 -8.24 -7.55 10.26
N ASP A 46 -7.76 -7.92 9.08
CA ASP A 46 -6.45 -8.56 8.92
C ASP A 46 -5.31 -7.63 9.38
N ILE A 47 -5.40 -6.34 9.03
CA ILE A 47 -4.46 -5.31 9.51
C ILE A 47 -4.55 -5.15 11.04
N ARG A 48 -5.75 -5.15 11.64
CA ARG A 48 -5.94 -5.08 13.09
C ARG A 48 -5.34 -6.27 13.84
N GLN A 49 -5.31 -7.43 13.20
CA GLN A 49 -4.67 -8.63 13.73
C GLN A 49 -3.14 -8.59 13.64
N GLY A 50 -2.57 -7.51 13.10
CA GLY A 50 -1.13 -7.26 13.07
C GLY A 50 -0.47 -7.59 11.73
N THR A 51 -1.23 -7.93 10.69
CA THR A 51 -0.66 -8.09 9.35
C THR A 51 -0.24 -6.74 8.80
N TYR A 52 0.98 -6.67 8.25
CA TYR A 52 1.55 -5.44 7.69
C TYR A 52 1.60 -5.49 6.18
N TYR A 53 1.15 -4.40 5.55
CA TYR A 53 1.23 -4.18 4.12
C TYR A 53 2.03 -2.92 3.80
N ASP A 54 2.91 -3.01 2.80
CA ASP A 54 3.66 -1.87 2.27
C ASP A 54 2.83 -1.08 1.25
N LEU A 55 1.98 -1.80 0.49
CA LEU A 55 1.18 -1.27 -0.61
C LEU A 55 -0.20 -1.92 -0.60
N ILE A 56 -1.23 -1.11 -0.78
CA ILE A 56 -2.63 -1.55 -0.84
C ILE A 56 -3.23 -1.04 -2.15
N TYR A 57 -3.69 -1.94 -3.01
CA TYR A 57 -4.59 -1.65 -4.12
C TYR A 57 -6.02 -1.80 -3.62
N LEU A 58 -6.82 -0.74 -3.76
CA LEU A 58 -8.11 -0.65 -3.09
C LEU A 58 -9.18 -0.11 -4.04
N ASP A 59 -10.21 -0.90 -4.30
CA ASP A 59 -11.39 -0.38 -4.99
C ASP A 59 -12.21 0.51 -4.06
N ILE A 60 -12.88 1.50 -4.63
CA ILE A 60 -13.74 2.43 -3.90
C ILE A 60 -15.12 1.82 -3.66
N GLU A 61 -15.74 1.29 -4.70
CA GLU A 61 -17.11 0.77 -4.64
C GLU A 61 -17.13 -0.73 -4.32
N MET A 62 -17.28 -1.07 -3.06
CA MET A 62 -17.47 -2.44 -2.58
C MET A 62 -18.74 -2.53 -1.71
N ARG A 63 -19.36 -3.72 -1.65
CA ARG A 63 -20.71 -3.92 -1.08
C ARG A 63 -20.84 -3.66 0.42
N LYS A 64 -19.84 -4.02 1.24
CA LYS A 64 -19.94 -3.93 2.71
C LYS A 64 -19.30 -2.65 3.22
N VAL A 65 -17.97 -2.62 3.26
CA VAL A 65 -17.19 -1.44 3.62
C VAL A 65 -16.53 -0.93 2.35
N ASN A 66 -16.89 0.27 1.90
CA ASN A 66 -16.28 0.86 0.73
C ASN A 66 -14.80 1.21 0.97
N GLY A 67 -14.05 1.37 -0.12
CA GLY A 67 -12.61 1.59 -0.03
C GLY A 67 -12.21 2.87 0.68
N ILE A 68 -13.03 3.93 0.63
CA ILE A 68 -12.73 5.19 1.32
C ILE A 68 -12.81 4.98 2.82
N SER A 69 -13.90 4.38 3.32
CA SER A 69 -14.06 4.07 4.75
C SER A 69 -13.00 3.09 5.25
N ALA A 70 -12.61 2.09 4.44
CA ALA A 70 -11.52 1.19 4.78
C ALA A 70 -10.18 1.95 4.92
N ALA A 71 -9.88 2.83 3.98
CA ALA A 71 -8.67 3.66 4.02
C ALA A 71 -8.64 4.62 5.22
N GLU A 72 -9.77 5.25 5.56
CA GLU A 72 -9.89 6.09 6.76
C GLU A 72 -9.60 5.30 8.04
N LEU A 73 -10.13 4.08 8.16
CA LEU A 73 -9.84 3.20 9.29
C LEU A 73 -8.35 2.81 9.34
N ILE A 74 -7.74 2.50 8.20
CA ILE A 74 -6.30 2.18 8.10
C ILE A 74 -5.46 3.39 8.52
N ARG A 75 -5.81 4.61 8.08
CA ARG A 75 -5.12 5.84 8.50
C ARG A 75 -5.30 6.12 9.98
N GLY A 76 -6.50 5.89 10.53
CA GLY A 76 -6.78 6.01 11.97
C GLY A 76 -5.93 5.08 12.86
N MET A 77 -5.43 3.98 12.30
CA MET A 77 -4.47 3.08 12.95
C MET A 77 -3.00 3.50 12.75
N GLU A 78 -2.75 4.67 12.13
CA GLU A 78 -1.41 5.19 11.82
C GLU A 78 -0.56 4.24 10.95
N ILE A 79 -1.21 3.41 10.12
CA ILE A 79 -0.52 2.47 9.23
C ILE A 79 0.05 3.24 8.02
N PRO A 80 1.38 3.20 7.80
CA PRO A 80 2.05 3.99 6.76
C PRO A 80 2.06 3.32 5.38
N ALA A 81 1.13 2.39 5.12
CA ALA A 81 1.00 1.73 3.82
C ALA A 81 0.70 2.74 2.71
N LEU A 82 1.28 2.55 1.53
CA LEU A 82 0.88 3.30 0.34
C LEU A 82 -0.47 2.77 -0.15
N ILE A 83 -1.43 3.66 -0.41
CA ILE A 83 -2.75 3.29 -0.93
C ILE A 83 -2.86 3.76 -2.37
N VAL A 84 -3.11 2.82 -3.28
CA VAL A 84 -3.43 3.06 -4.69
C VAL A 84 -4.88 2.69 -4.90
N TYR A 85 -5.72 3.65 -5.21
CA TYR A 85 -7.10 3.36 -5.57
C TYR A 85 -7.20 2.85 -7.00
N VAL A 86 -8.03 1.83 -7.23
CA VAL A 86 -8.32 1.25 -8.54
C VAL A 86 -9.83 1.25 -8.72
N SER A 87 -10.39 2.22 -9.46
CA SER A 87 -11.84 2.36 -9.55
C SER A 87 -12.30 2.92 -10.89
N SER A 88 -13.56 2.67 -11.25
CA SER A 88 -14.21 3.26 -12.41
C SER A 88 -14.71 4.69 -12.17
N TYR A 89 -14.68 5.18 -10.92
CA TYR A 89 -15.38 6.39 -10.51
C TYR A 89 -14.43 7.50 -10.09
N GLU A 90 -14.17 8.43 -11.02
CA GLU A 90 -13.35 9.62 -10.74
C GLU A 90 -14.06 10.67 -9.85
N LYS A 91 -15.39 10.57 -9.69
CA LYS A 91 -16.19 11.51 -8.87
C LYS A 91 -15.77 11.56 -7.40
N TYR A 92 -15.13 10.50 -6.87
CA TYR A 92 -14.70 10.43 -5.49
C TYR A 92 -13.34 11.08 -5.20
N LEU A 93 -12.67 11.65 -6.20
CA LEU A 93 -11.33 12.22 -6.03
C LEU A 93 -11.24 13.24 -4.88
N LYS A 94 -12.30 14.02 -4.63
CA LYS A 94 -12.32 14.99 -3.52
C LYS A 94 -12.34 14.31 -2.15
N GLU A 95 -13.06 13.20 -2.00
CA GLU A 95 -13.20 12.45 -0.74
C GLU A 95 -11.91 11.69 -0.40
N LEU A 96 -11.12 11.34 -1.44
CA LEU A 96 -9.87 10.62 -1.27
C LEU A 96 -8.77 11.43 -0.57
N PHE A 97 -8.83 12.76 -0.60
CA PHE A 97 -7.76 13.61 -0.01
C PHE A 97 -7.52 13.31 1.47
N ASN A 98 -8.56 12.99 2.24
CA ASN A 98 -8.45 12.68 3.66
C ASN A 98 -7.76 11.34 3.95
N THR A 99 -7.62 10.48 2.93
CA THR A 99 -7.02 9.14 3.06
C THR A 99 -5.56 9.10 2.62
N GLU A 100 -4.99 10.24 2.23
CA GLU A 100 -3.61 10.36 1.75
C GLU A 100 -3.30 9.33 0.64
N PRO A 101 -4.00 9.38 -0.51
CA PRO A 101 -3.79 8.43 -1.58
C PRO A 101 -2.40 8.61 -2.19
N PHE A 102 -1.71 7.49 -2.45
CA PHE A 102 -0.46 7.56 -3.20
C PHE A 102 -0.71 7.81 -4.69
N ARG A 103 -1.65 7.08 -5.28
CA ARG A 103 -2.05 7.20 -6.70
C ARG A 103 -3.48 6.73 -6.90
N PHE A 104 -4.03 7.07 -8.07
CA PHE A 104 -5.31 6.59 -8.57
C PHE A 104 -5.12 5.95 -9.94
N LEU A 105 -5.74 4.79 -10.14
CA LEU A 105 -5.81 4.05 -11.40
C LEU A 105 -7.26 3.87 -11.79
N SER A 106 -7.62 4.29 -13.00
CA SER A 106 -8.97 4.08 -13.54
C SER A 106 -9.13 2.65 -14.07
N LYS A 107 -10.29 2.07 -13.88
CA LYS A 107 -10.71 0.86 -14.61
C LYS A 107 -11.25 1.27 -16.00
N PRO A 108 -10.98 0.55 -17.09
CA PRO A 108 -10.16 -0.67 -17.17
C PRO A 108 -8.67 -0.41 -16.93
N ILE A 109 -7.97 -1.40 -16.36
CA ILE A 109 -6.57 -1.26 -15.96
C ILE A 109 -5.67 -1.20 -17.20
N ASP A 110 -4.98 -0.08 -17.39
CA ASP A 110 -3.89 0.05 -18.35
C ASP A 110 -2.59 -0.52 -17.75
N GLY A 111 -2.03 -1.55 -18.39
CA GLY A 111 -0.86 -2.26 -17.89
C GLY A 111 0.40 -1.40 -17.80
N ASN A 112 0.59 -0.44 -18.71
CA ASN A 112 1.76 0.44 -18.70
C ASN A 112 1.67 1.45 -17.56
N ARG A 113 0.48 2.04 -17.36
CA ARG A 113 0.22 2.95 -16.26
C ARG A 113 0.32 2.23 -14.91
N PHE A 114 -0.22 1.02 -14.81
CA PHE A 114 -0.11 0.18 -13.63
C PHE A 114 1.34 -0.10 -13.26
N ARG A 115 2.15 -0.52 -14.25
CA ARG A 115 3.60 -0.74 -14.08
C ARG A 115 4.30 0.52 -13.56
N SER A 116 4.03 1.68 -14.15
CA SER A 116 4.63 2.95 -13.72
C SER A 116 4.30 3.25 -12.26
N VAL A 117 3.02 3.13 -11.86
CA VAL A 117 2.56 3.36 -10.49
C VAL A 117 3.20 2.38 -9.51
N PHE A 118 3.29 1.08 -9.86
CA PHE A 118 3.94 0.09 -9.02
C PHE A 118 5.44 0.38 -8.84
N MET A 119 6.16 0.75 -9.90
CA MET A 119 7.58 1.08 -9.81
C MET A 119 7.84 2.35 -8.98
N ASP A 120 6.95 3.35 -9.04
CA ASP A 120 7.01 4.52 -8.17
C ASP A 120 6.77 4.15 -6.71
N ALA A 121 5.79 3.29 -6.44
CA ALA A 121 5.52 2.76 -5.10
C ALA A 121 6.72 1.97 -4.57
N TYR A 122 7.29 1.09 -5.39
CA TYR A 122 8.48 0.32 -5.05
C TYR A 122 9.66 1.20 -4.63
N LYS A 123 9.96 2.24 -5.42
CA LYS A 123 11.01 3.22 -5.07
C LYS A 123 10.71 3.90 -3.74
N ARG A 124 9.47 4.31 -3.52
CA ARG A 124 9.07 4.99 -2.29
C ARG A 124 9.20 4.09 -1.05
N ILE A 125 8.81 2.81 -1.17
CA ILE A 125 8.94 1.82 -0.10
C ILE A 125 10.42 1.57 0.21
N ARG A 126 11.25 1.37 -0.82
CA ARG A 126 12.69 1.18 -0.67
C ARG A 126 13.37 2.36 0.04
N GLN A 127 13.04 3.59 -0.34
CA GLN A 127 13.57 4.78 0.31
C GLN A 127 13.22 4.87 1.80
N LYS A 128 12.00 4.44 2.20
CA LYS A 128 11.64 4.37 3.63
C LYS A 128 12.47 3.32 4.38
N SER A 129 12.76 2.18 3.76
CA SER A 129 13.57 1.10 4.38
C SER A 129 15.07 1.40 4.44
N GLU A 130 15.56 2.43 3.78
CA GLU A 130 16.96 2.83 3.81
C GLU A 130 17.32 3.73 4.99
N TYR A 131 16.33 4.19 5.78
CA TYR A 131 16.55 5.08 6.92
C TYR A 131 15.92 4.51 8.19
N PHE A 132 16.69 4.52 9.26
CA PHE A 132 16.17 4.40 10.63
C PHE A 132 15.75 5.77 11.12
N SER A 133 14.55 5.88 11.70
CA SER A 133 14.01 7.15 12.20
C SER A 133 13.69 7.04 13.68
N PHE A 134 14.08 8.02 14.46
CA PHE A 134 13.75 8.11 15.89
C PHE A 134 13.66 9.57 16.33
N THR A 135 13.01 9.80 17.46
CA THR A 135 12.93 11.13 18.07
C THR A 135 13.88 11.19 19.27
N TYR A 136 14.76 12.16 19.31
CA TYR A 136 15.65 12.43 20.42
C TYR A 136 15.60 13.92 20.76
N ASN A 137 15.39 14.27 22.03
CA ASN A 137 15.26 15.67 22.49
C ASN A 137 14.24 16.52 21.70
N LYS A 138 13.10 15.91 21.32
CA LYS A 138 12.05 16.52 20.47
C LYS A 138 12.46 16.80 19.02
N GLU A 139 13.63 16.35 18.59
CA GLU A 139 14.08 16.43 17.20
C GLU A 139 13.85 15.09 16.50
N PHE A 140 13.33 15.15 15.28
CA PHE A 140 13.15 13.98 14.43
C PHE A 140 14.44 13.69 13.64
N ILE A 141 15.09 12.57 13.97
CA ILE A 141 16.37 12.18 13.37
C ILE A 141 16.16 11.01 12.41
N LYS A 142 16.72 11.14 11.21
CA LYS A 142 16.81 10.07 10.22
C LYS A 142 18.27 9.68 10.01
N VAL A 143 18.56 8.39 10.19
CA VAL A 143 19.89 7.85 9.96
C VAL A 143 19.82 6.80 8.85
N PRO A 144 20.63 6.91 7.76
CA PRO A 144 20.71 5.87 6.75
C PRO A 144 21.10 4.52 7.38
N LEU A 145 20.37 3.46 7.07
CA LEU A 145 20.64 2.12 7.62
C LEU A 145 22.07 1.65 7.34
N GLY A 146 22.63 2.00 6.19
CA GLY A 146 24.01 1.69 5.83
C GLY A 146 25.09 2.41 6.69
N ARG A 147 24.70 3.34 7.56
CA ARG A 147 25.57 4.01 8.53
C ARG A 147 25.38 3.52 9.96
N ILE A 148 24.49 2.56 10.17
CA ILE A 148 24.21 1.98 11.49
C ILE A 148 25.03 0.69 11.62
N TYR A 149 25.99 0.68 12.54
CA TYR A 149 26.85 -0.49 12.79
C TYR A 149 26.27 -1.39 13.89
N TYR A 150 25.61 -0.82 14.90
CA TYR A 150 24.96 -1.54 15.99
C TYR A 150 23.95 -0.65 16.71
N PHE A 151 23.04 -1.27 17.45
CA PHE A 151 22.14 -0.61 18.39
C PHE A 151 22.56 -1.03 19.81
N GLU A 152 22.71 -0.05 20.69
CA GLU A 152 22.97 -0.27 22.11
C GLU A 152 21.81 0.31 22.91
N SER A 153 21.25 -0.48 23.83
CA SER A 153 20.23 -0.02 24.77
C SER A 153 20.93 0.35 26.07
N CYS A 154 20.96 1.63 26.40
CA CYS A 154 21.36 2.09 27.73
C CYS A 154 20.12 2.09 28.63
N ASN A 155 20.10 1.21 29.65
CA ASN A 155 19.11 1.22 30.73
C ASN A 155 19.39 2.35 31.70
#